data_638db81a146a3a9705235f9ea4b97dfb
#
_entry.id   638db81a146a3a9705235f9ea4b97dfb
#
_cell.length_a   1.000
_cell.length_b   1.000
_cell.length_c   1.000
_cell.angle_alpha   90.00
_cell.angle_beta   90.00
_cell.angle_gamma   90.00
#
_symmetry.space_group_name_H-M   'P 1'
#
loop_
_entity.id
_entity.type
_entity.pdbx_description
1 polymer ?
#
loop_
_entity_poly.entity_id
_entity_poly.type
_entity_poly.pdbx_seq_one_letter_code
_entity_poly.pdbx_strand_id
1 'polypeptide(L)'
;MKFLICGGFGFIGSTFIRNHFEKNPKDEIINIDNLSLGSNKANLEMLDDDKNYSFVEGNISNLDIVEKLSKDVDVIINFAAETHVDRSISNPKPFIETNVIGTYSLLEASKNNEKLFVHVSTDEVYGDLENNAKPFLEKDNLNPSNPDSATKASADLLVQSYVRTYKNNCIITRCTNNFGPFQFPEKLIPKTIIRAQKNLQIPLYGDGSQLRSWIHVIDHVLAIDLLVKKGIPGEIYNISSWNEISNKKIVEKILQKMNKSLDLIEFVSDRPGHDKRYSIDSEKIHKEIGWSPTYEFEKALEETVTWYQNNQNWWEPLVNDRTLHPQPWTLTWN
;
A
#
# COMPACT_ATOMS: atom_id res chain seq x y z
N MET A 1 -14.41 -19.32 2.88
CA MET A 1 -13.53 -18.86 3.99
C MET A 1 -14.12 -17.59 4.60
N LYS A 2 -13.71 -17.28 5.83
CA LYS A 2 -14.08 -16.03 6.50
C LYS A 2 -12.85 -15.19 6.79
N PHE A 3 -12.89 -13.94 6.34
CA PHE A 3 -11.76 -13.02 6.41
C PHE A 3 -12.02 -11.87 7.37
N LEU A 4 -10.99 -11.44 8.09
CA LEU A 4 -10.90 -10.12 8.69
C LEU A 4 -9.92 -9.29 7.85
N ILE A 5 -10.45 -8.30 7.15
CA ILE A 5 -9.65 -7.36 6.35
C ILE A 5 -9.51 -6.06 7.12
N CYS A 6 -8.28 -5.69 7.44
CA CYS A 6 -7.97 -4.45 8.13
C CYS A 6 -7.55 -3.39 7.11
N GLY A 7 -8.19 -2.20 7.13
CA GLY A 7 -7.94 -1.13 6.16
C GLY A 7 -8.57 -1.37 4.79
N GLY A 8 -9.77 -1.98 4.77
CA GLY A 8 -10.43 -2.38 3.53
C GLY A 8 -10.98 -1.22 2.71
N PHE A 9 -11.13 -0.01 3.24
CA PHE A 9 -11.49 1.18 2.47
C PHE A 9 -10.30 1.93 1.87
N GLY A 10 -9.07 1.53 2.22
CA GLY A 10 -7.86 2.01 1.56
C GLY A 10 -7.73 1.50 0.12
N PHE A 11 -6.77 2.04 -0.62
CA PHE A 11 -6.53 1.71 -2.03
C PHE A 11 -6.33 0.21 -2.29
N ILE A 12 -5.34 -0.40 -1.61
CA ILE A 12 -4.98 -1.81 -1.85
C ILE A 12 -6.06 -2.73 -1.23
N GLY A 13 -6.51 -2.44 0.00
CA GLY A 13 -7.51 -3.24 0.70
C GLY A 13 -8.84 -3.32 -0.05
N SER A 14 -9.34 -2.19 -0.55
CA SER A 14 -10.59 -2.16 -1.33
C SER A 14 -10.44 -2.90 -2.68
N THR A 15 -9.28 -2.80 -3.31
CA THR A 15 -9.00 -3.54 -4.55
C THR A 15 -8.93 -5.04 -4.29
N PHE A 16 -8.32 -5.46 -3.16
CA PHE A 16 -8.34 -6.86 -2.75
C PHE A 16 -9.78 -7.36 -2.55
N ILE A 17 -10.58 -6.65 -1.75
CA ILE A 17 -11.97 -7.03 -1.47
C ILE A 17 -12.78 -7.17 -2.76
N ARG A 18 -12.77 -6.18 -3.66
CA ARG A 18 -13.48 -6.26 -4.95
C ARG A 18 -13.06 -7.47 -5.78
N ASN A 19 -11.75 -7.65 -5.96
CA ASN A 19 -11.22 -8.75 -6.79
C ASN A 19 -11.48 -10.12 -6.19
N HIS A 20 -11.40 -10.23 -4.86
CA HIS A 20 -11.68 -11.48 -4.15
C HIS A 20 -13.16 -11.87 -4.23
N PHE A 21 -14.08 -10.92 -3.98
CA PHE A 21 -15.52 -11.15 -4.06
C PHE A 21 -15.99 -11.56 -5.45
N GLU A 22 -15.45 -10.94 -6.50
CA GLU A 22 -15.76 -11.31 -7.89
C GLU A 22 -15.49 -12.80 -8.17
N LYS A 23 -14.42 -13.34 -7.59
CA LYS A 23 -13.97 -14.73 -7.80
C LYS A 23 -14.54 -15.71 -6.78
N ASN A 24 -14.80 -15.25 -5.56
CA ASN A 24 -15.20 -16.06 -4.40
C ASN A 24 -16.41 -15.44 -3.67
N PRO A 25 -17.59 -15.31 -4.33
CA PRO A 25 -18.74 -14.59 -3.76
C PRO A 25 -19.40 -15.27 -2.55
N LYS A 26 -18.94 -16.47 -2.18
CA LYS A 26 -19.43 -17.22 -1.01
C LYS A 26 -18.57 -17.01 0.23
N ASP A 27 -17.41 -16.39 0.09
CA ASP A 27 -16.55 -16.10 1.23
C ASP A 27 -17.10 -14.93 2.02
N GLU A 28 -16.95 -14.95 3.35
CA GLU A 28 -17.40 -13.87 4.23
C GLU A 28 -16.25 -12.91 4.49
N ILE A 29 -16.51 -11.60 4.39
CA ILE A 29 -15.53 -10.56 4.72
C ILE A 29 -16.07 -9.65 5.80
N ILE A 30 -15.31 -9.52 6.88
CA ILE A 30 -15.43 -8.47 7.88
C ILE A 30 -14.35 -7.43 7.56
N ASN A 31 -14.74 -6.21 7.21
CA ASN A 31 -13.82 -5.09 7.00
C ASN A 31 -13.77 -4.21 8.25
N ILE A 32 -12.60 -4.06 8.87
CA ILE A 32 -12.38 -3.05 9.91
C ILE A 32 -11.56 -1.89 9.35
N ASP A 33 -12.07 -0.67 9.50
CA ASP A 33 -11.40 0.56 9.04
C ASP A 33 -11.74 1.71 9.98
N ASN A 34 -10.77 2.55 10.31
CA ASN A 34 -10.98 3.72 11.18
C ASN A 34 -11.33 5.00 10.40
N LEU A 35 -11.51 4.90 9.09
CA LEU A 35 -11.84 5.99 8.18
C LEU A 35 -10.83 7.15 8.23
N SER A 36 -9.57 6.85 8.49
CA SER A 36 -8.50 7.85 8.45
C SER A 36 -8.24 8.36 7.03
N LEU A 37 -7.36 9.35 6.92
CA LEU A 37 -6.99 9.91 5.62
C LEU A 37 -6.41 8.83 4.70
N GLY A 38 -7.02 8.66 3.54
CA GLY A 38 -6.68 7.59 2.58
C GLY A 38 -7.75 6.52 2.44
N SER A 39 -8.69 6.44 3.40
CA SER A 39 -9.88 5.59 3.33
C SER A 39 -11.02 6.30 2.59
N ASN A 40 -11.77 5.55 1.78
CA ASN A 40 -12.98 6.06 1.11
C ASN A 40 -14.05 4.96 1.00
N LYS A 41 -15.18 5.15 1.67
CA LYS A 41 -16.32 4.19 1.63
C LYS A 41 -16.83 3.96 0.21
N ALA A 42 -16.78 4.97 -0.66
CA ALA A 42 -17.17 4.86 -2.06
C ALA A 42 -16.38 3.77 -2.84
N ASN A 43 -15.25 3.30 -2.30
CA ASN A 43 -14.49 2.22 -2.90
C ASN A 43 -15.22 0.88 -2.90
N LEU A 44 -16.19 0.69 -1.99
CA LEU A 44 -16.90 -0.59 -1.76
C LEU A 44 -18.44 -0.43 -1.69
N GLU A 45 -19.01 0.69 -2.15
CA GLU A 45 -20.47 0.92 -2.16
C GLU A 45 -21.26 -0.22 -2.81
N MET A 46 -20.66 -0.90 -3.81
CA MET A 46 -21.30 -2.04 -4.47
C MET A 46 -21.52 -3.26 -3.56
N LEU A 47 -20.94 -3.27 -2.36
CA LEU A 47 -21.05 -4.37 -1.39
C LEU A 47 -21.93 -4.03 -0.17
N ASP A 48 -22.50 -2.83 -0.11
CA ASP A 48 -23.26 -2.38 1.08
C ASP A 48 -24.45 -3.29 1.42
N ASP A 49 -25.08 -3.88 0.41
CA ASP A 49 -26.23 -4.80 0.56
C ASP A 49 -25.81 -6.29 0.46
N ASP A 50 -24.53 -6.61 0.33
CA ASP A 50 -24.09 -8.01 0.24
C ASP A 50 -24.06 -8.66 1.62
N LYS A 51 -24.81 -9.76 1.78
CA LYS A 51 -24.92 -10.49 3.05
C LYS A 51 -23.63 -11.10 3.56
N ASN A 52 -22.64 -11.30 2.68
CA ASN A 52 -21.34 -11.88 2.99
C ASN A 52 -20.28 -10.80 3.27
N TYR A 53 -20.66 -9.51 3.19
CA TYR A 53 -19.80 -8.38 3.53
C TYR A 53 -20.33 -7.65 4.76
N SER A 54 -19.44 -7.29 5.67
CA SER A 54 -19.78 -6.42 6.80
C SER A 54 -18.65 -5.44 7.10
N PHE A 55 -19.04 -4.22 7.48
CA PHE A 55 -18.09 -3.18 7.89
C PHE A 55 -18.22 -2.87 9.38
N VAL A 56 -17.08 -2.73 10.03
CA VAL A 56 -16.97 -2.26 11.42
C VAL A 56 -16.03 -1.05 11.44
N GLU A 57 -16.55 0.10 11.86
CA GLU A 57 -15.72 1.27 12.12
C GLU A 57 -14.93 1.05 13.41
N GLY A 58 -13.61 1.02 13.30
CA GLY A 58 -12.75 0.75 14.44
C GLY A 58 -11.26 0.87 14.13
N ASN A 59 -10.46 1.08 15.18
CA ASN A 59 -9.01 1.15 15.06
C ASN A 59 -8.39 -0.20 15.42
N ILE A 60 -7.50 -0.70 14.58
CA ILE A 60 -6.78 -1.97 14.81
C ILE A 60 -5.87 -1.94 16.04
N SER A 61 -5.52 -0.77 16.58
CA SER A 61 -4.81 -0.65 17.85
C SER A 61 -5.67 -0.96 19.08
N ASN A 62 -7.00 -1.06 18.91
CA ASN A 62 -7.90 -1.48 19.98
C ASN A 62 -8.00 -3.01 20.02
N LEU A 63 -7.27 -3.61 20.96
CA LEU A 63 -7.17 -5.06 21.10
C LEU A 63 -8.54 -5.74 21.31
N ASP A 64 -9.42 -5.17 22.13
CA ASP A 64 -10.75 -5.77 22.43
C ASP A 64 -11.62 -5.90 21.16
N ILE A 65 -11.59 -4.88 20.29
CA ILE A 65 -12.30 -4.90 19.02
C ILE A 65 -11.72 -5.97 18.11
N VAL A 66 -10.40 -5.98 17.97
CA VAL A 66 -9.68 -6.91 17.08
C VAL A 66 -9.88 -8.37 17.54
N GLU A 67 -9.75 -8.67 18.85
CA GLU A 67 -10.00 -9.99 19.40
C GLU A 67 -11.45 -10.46 19.13
N LYS A 68 -12.42 -9.58 19.33
CA LYS A 68 -13.83 -9.91 19.05
C LYS A 68 -14.06 -10.23 17.57
N LEU A 69 -13.51 -9.43 16.66
CA LEU A 69 -13.73 -9.60 15.21
C LEU A 69 -12.95 -10.80 14.65
N SER A 70 -11.80 -11.09 15.23
CA SER A 70 -10.95 -12.20 14.76
C SER A 70 -11.39 -13.58 15.27
N LYS A 71 -12.35 -13.66 16.21
CA LYS A 71 -12.69 -14.91 16.91
C LYS A 71 -13.01 -16.08 15.98
N ASP A 72 -13.83 -15.84 14.96
CA ASP A 72 -14.38 -16.87 14.07
C ASP A 72 -13.94 -16.67 12.60
N VAL A 73 -12.74 -16.13 12.35
CA VAL A 73 -12.20 -15.96 11.00
C VAL A 73 -11.09 -16.97 10.73
N ASP A 74 -10.93 -17.31 9.46
CA ASP A 74 -9.86 -18.22 8.99
C ASP A 74 -8.58 -17.45 8.68
N VAL A 75 -8.74 -16.22 8.15
CA VAL A 75 -7.64 -15.39 7.63
C VAL A 75 -7.79 -13.96 8.10
N ILE A 76 -6.68 -13.37 8.56
CA ILE A 76 -6.56 -11.93 8.84
C ILE A 76 -5.59 -11.35 7.84
N ILE A 77 -5.98 -10.29 7.09
CA ILE A 77 -5.09 -9.58 6.19
C ILE A 77 -4.99 -8.13 6.64
N ASN A 78 -3.78 -7.70 6.97
CA ASN A 78 -3.53 -6.34 7.44
C ASN A 78 -3.06 -5.42 6.32
N PHE A 79 -3.99 -4.69 5.70
CA PHE A 79 -3.72 -3.55 4.83
C PHE A 79 -3.73 -2.21 5.59
N ALA A 80 -4.25 -2.20 6.83
CA ALA A 80 -4.32 -0.97 7.61
C ALA A 80 -2.93 -0.46 7.95
N ALA A 81 -2.66 0.77 7.54
CA ALA A 81 -1.43 1.48 7.82
C ALA A 81 -1.64 2.99 7.66
N GLU A 82 -0.99 3.79 8.47
CA GLU A 82 -0.67 5.14 8.05
C GLU A 82 0.45 5.06 7.01
N THR A 83 0.27 5.72 5.86
CA THR A 83 1.20 5.67 4.72
C THR A 83 1.34 7.04 4.12
N HIS A 84 2.41 7.58 4.03
CA HIS A 84 2.83 8.79 3.35
C HIS A 84 4.00 9.40 4.09
N VAL A 85 5.18 9.16 3.55
CA VAL A 85 6.45 9.60 4.16
C VAL A 85 6.40 11.06 4.59
N ASP A 86 5.85 11.96 3.72
CA ASP A 86 5.80 13.39 4.01
C ASP A 86 5.01 13.70 5.30
N ARG A 87 3.90 13.01 5.55
CA ARG A 87 3.14 13.16 6.81
C ARG A 87 3.90 12.62 8.01
N SER A 88 4.63 11.51 7.84
CA SER A 88 5.41 10.90 8.91
C SER A 88 6.57 11.78 9.39
N ILE A 89 7.14 12.60 8.51
CA ILE A 89 8.20 13.55 8.84
C ILE A 89 7.65 14.65 9.78
N SER A 90 6.43 15.10 9.51
CA SER A 90 5.79 16.15 10.32
C SER A 90 5.19 15.61 11.64
N ASN A 91 4.55 14.43 11.60
CA ASN A 91 3.91 13.82 12.78
C ASN A 91 4.02 12.28 12.73
N PRO A 92 5.06 11.68 13.33
CA PRO A 92 5.27 10.23 13.31
C PRO A 92 4.32 9.45 14.24
N LYS A 93 3.66 10.10 15.22
CA LYS A 93 2.86 9.41 16.24
C LYS A 93 1.74 8.52 15.67
N PRO A 94 0.88 8.96 14.74
CA PRO A 94 -0.15 8.11 14.14
C PRO A 94 0.43 6.86 13.45
N PHE A 95 1.62 6.97 12.87
CA PHE A 95 2.33 5.85 12.23
C PHE A 95 2.74 4.80 13.24
N ILE A 96 3.25 5.21 14.42
CA ILE A 96 3.57 4.28 15.50
C ILE A 96 2.30 3.59 16.01
N GLU A 97 1.25 4.35 16.26
CA GLU A 97 -0.03 3.83 16.78
C GLU A 97 -0.66 2.83 15.82
N THR A 98 -0.73 3.14 14.53
CA THR A 98 -1.37 2.25 13.54
C THR A 98 -0.43 1.13 13.12
N ASN A 99 0.79 1.45 12.67
CA ASN A 99 1.65 0.45 12.04
C ASN A 99 2.29 -0.50 13.04
N VAL A 100 2.65 -0.03 14.24
CA VAL A 100 3.31 -0.85 15.27
C VAL A 100 2.30 -1.42 16.26
N ILE A 101 1.56 -0.55 16.97
CA ILE A 101 0.62 -1.00 18.00
C ILE A 101 -0.57 -1.75 17.36
N GLY A 102 -1.07 -1.27 16.21
CA GLY A 102 -2.11 -1.99 15.47
C GLY A 102 -1.68 -3.38 15.04
N THR A 103 -0.46 -3.53 14.50
CA THR A 103 0.09 -4.85 14.14
C THR A 103 0.27 -5.74 15.38
N TYR A 104 0.74 -5.19 16.50
CA TYR A 104 0.81 -5.92 17.77
C TYR A 104 -0.56 -6.47 18.20
N SER A 105 -1.62 -5.65 18.16
CA SER A 105 -2.96 -6.07 18.53
C SER A 105 -3.48 -7.21 17.64
N LEU A 106 -3.24 -7.14 16.34
CA LEU A 106 -3.60 -8.21 15.40
C LEU A 106 -2.82 -9.50 15.65
N LEU A 107 -1.54 -9.39 16.02
CA LEU A 107 -0.71 -10.54 16.38
C LEU A 107 -1.20 -11.22 17.67
N GLU A 108 -1.55 -10.45 18.71
CA GLU A 108 -2.14 -11.00 19.94
C GLU A 108 -3.47 -11.71 19.63
N ALA A 109 -4.33 -11.10 18.81
CA ALA A 109 -5.62 -11.69 18.42
C ALA A 109 -5.48 -12.95 17.54
N SER A 110 -4.37 -13.12 16.84
CA SER A 110 -4.05 -14.32 16.04
C SER A 110 -3.22 -15.35 16.80
N LYS A 111 -2.73 -15.02 17.98
CA LYS A 111 -1.85 -15.87 18.79
C LYS A 111 -2.55 -17.16 19.23
N ASN A 112 -1.83 -18.26 19.15
CA ASN A 112 -2.31 -19.60 19.54
C ASN A 112 -3.56 -20.09 18.76
N ASN A 113 -3.84 -19.51 17.60
CA ASN A 113 -4.90 -19.93 16.71
C ASN A 113 -4.33 -20.46 15.39
N GLU A 114 -5.05 -21.34 14.73
CA GLU A 114 -4.66 -21.86 13.41
C GLU A 114 -4.84 -20.85 12.27
N LYS A 115 -5.25 -19.61 12.57
CA LYS A 115 -5.53 -18.56 11.62
C LYS A 115 -4.28 -18.13 10.85
N LEU A 116 -4.45 -17.88 9.56
CA LEU A 116 -3.40 -17.25 8.78
C LEU A 116 -3.43 -15.74 8.98
N PHE A 117 -2.30 -15.13 9.32
CA PHE A 117 -2.12 -13.68 9.37
C PHE A 117 -1.20 -13.24 8.23
N VAL A 118 -1.72 -12.43 7.30
CA VAL A 118 -0.94 -11.84 6.21
C VAL A 118 -0.69 -10.36 6.52
N HIS A 119 0.58 -10.03 6.75
CA HIS A 119 1.02 -8.65 6.97
C HIS A 119 1.51 -8.01 5.67
N VAL A 120 0.82 -6.97 5.23
CA VAL A 120 1.20 -6.23 4.01
C VAL A 120 2.16 -5.11 4.39
N SER A 121 3.43 -5.28 4.02
CA SER A 121 4.54 -4.37 4.25
C SER A 121 4.98 -3.71 2.93
N THR A 122 6.17 -3.14 2.89
CA THR A 122 6.71 -2.34 1.79
C THR A 122 8.19 -2.65 1.55
N ASP A 123 8.68 -2.41 0.35
CA ASP A 123 10.10 -2.45 0.01
C ASP A 123 10.93 -1.34 0.70
N GLU A 124 10.28 -0.26 1.14
CA GLU A 124 10.92 0.85 1.85
C GLU A 124 11.57 0.42 3.18
N VAL A 125 11.20 -0.73 3.74
CA VAL A 125 11.81 -1.27 4.97
C VAL A 125 13.28 -1.63 4.80
N TYR A 126 13.73 -1.92 3.56
CA TYR A 126 15.12 -2.21 3.26
C TYR A 126 16.01 -0.95 3.24
N GLY A 127 15.42 0.23 3.04
CA GLY A 127 16.13 1.50 2.92
C GLY A 127 16.68 1.78 1.53
N ASP A 128 17.57 2.76 1.47
CA ASP A 128 18.15 3.25 0.21
C ASP A 128 19.11 2.23 -0.43
N LEU A 129 18.98 2.05 -1.73
CA LEU A 129 19.82 1.14 -2.51
C LEU A 129 20.71 1.92 -3.47
N GLU A 130 22.00 1.65 -3.47
CA GLU A 130 22.93 2.23 -4.44
C GLU A 130 22.53 1.89 -5.87
N ASN A 131 22.75 2.82 -6.81
CA ASN A 131 22.29 2.70 -8.20
C ASN A 131 22.73 1.41 -8.90
N ASN A 132 23.92 0.92 -8.60
CA ASN A 132 24.50 -0.27 -9.23
C ASN A 132 24.37 -1.54 -8.36
N ALA A 133 23.75 -1.45 -7.20
CA ALA A 133 23.56 -2.59 -6.32
C ALA A 133 22.46 -3.52 -6.85
N LYS A 134 22.57 -4.81 -6.51
CA LYS A 134 21.52 -5.80 -6.82
C LYS A 134 20.27 -5.52 -5.99
N PRO A 135 19.08 -5.83 -6.52
CA PRO A 135 17.83 -5.74 -5.76
C PRO A 135 17.90 -6.50 -4.43
N PHE A 136 17.23 -5.99 -3.39
CA PHE A 136 17.14 -6.65 -2.10
C PHE A 136 16.36 -7.97 -2.16
N LEU A 137 16.88 -8.95 -1.43
CA LEU A 137 16.23 -10.24 -1.19
C LEU A 137 15.48 -10.22 0.16
N GLU A 138 14.57 -11.14 0.36
CA GLU A 138 13.76 -11.24 1.61
C GLU A 138 14.61 -11.41 2.88
N LYS A 139 15.80 -11.98 2.75
CA LYS A 139 16.75 -12.21 3.87
C LYS A 139 17.64 -11.01 4.21
N ASP A 140 17.61 -9.96 3.39
CA ASP A 140 18.48 -8.81 3.60
C ASP A 140 18.02 -7.99 4.81
N ASN A 141 18.96 -7.26 5.41
CA ASN A 141 18.70 -6.47 6.61
C ASN A 141 17.80 -5.28 6.31
N LEU A 142 16.96 -4.94 7.30
CA LEU A 142 16.13 -3.75 7.25
C LEU A 142 16.94 -2.53 7.68
N ASN A 143 16.87 -1.43 6.91
CA ASN A 143 17.59 -0.18 7.18
C ASN A 143 16.75 1.04 6.74
N PRO A 144 15.54 1.24 7.28
CA PRO A 144 14.61 2.28 6.85
C PRO A 144 15.14 3.69 7.11
N SER A 145 14.89 4.65 6.20
CA SER A 145 15.45 6.01 6.22
C SER A 145 14.51 7.07 6.80
N ASN A 146 13.24 6.76 7.02
CA ASN A 146 12.23 7.72 7.47
C ASN A 146 11.25 7.10 8.48
N PRO A 147 10.45 7.90 9.22
CA PRO A 147 9.56 7.38 10.25
C PRO A 147 8.49 6.41 9.73
N ASP A 148 7.93 6.62 8.53
CA ASP A 148 6.96 5.71 7.93
C ASP A 148 7.59 4.32 7.74
N SER A 149 8.67 4.23 6.97
CA SER A 149 9.35 2.96 6.71
C SER A 149 9.92 2.31 7.98
N ALA A 150 10.35 3.11 8.98
CA ALA A 150 10.82 2.60 10.26
C ALA A 150 9.69 1.93 11.07
N THR A 151 8.46 2.47 11.03
CA THR A 151 7.31 1.84 11.70
C THR A 151 6.88 0.56 11.00
N LYS A 152 6.96 0.49 9.67
CA LYS A 152 6.71 -0.74 8.90
C LYS A 152 7.77 -1.80 9.16
N ALA A 153 9.05 -1.42 9.21
CA ALA A 153 10.14 -2.35 9.58
C ALA A 153 9.97 -2.88 11.01
N SER A 154 9.54 -2.04 11.95
CA SER A 154 9.24 -2.45 13.32
C SER A 154 8.10 -3.47 13.37
N ALA A 155 7.04 -3.27 12.57
CA ALA A 155 5.95 -4.22 12.44
C ALA A 155 6.42 -5.56 11.86
N ASP A 156 7.24 -5.54 10.80
CA ASP A 156 7.86 -6.74 10.21
C ASP A 156 8.64 -7.55 11.26
N LEU A 157 9.45 -6.87 12.09
CA LEU A 157 10.23 -7.51 13.14
C LEU A 157 9.33 -8.10 14.25
N LEU A 158 8.22 -7.44 14.60
CA LEU A 158 7.22 -8.00 15.50
C LEU A 158 6.62 -9.29 14.94
N VAL A 159 6.15 -9.26 13.67
CA VAL A 159 5.59 -10.46 13.01
C VAL A 159 6.59 -11.61 13.03
N GLN A 160 7.85 -11.36 12.64
CA GLN A 160 8.90 -12.39 12.66
C GLN A 160 9.15 -12.94 14.07
N SER A 161 9.11 -12.08 15.10
CA SER A 161 9.28 -12.50 16.48
C SER A 161 8.15 -13.43 16.94
N TYR A 162 6.90 -13.16 16.54
CA TYR A 162 5.74 -13.98 16.84
C TYR A 162 5.80 -15.34 16.16
N VAL A 163 6.23 -15.38 14.90
CA VAL A 163 6.50 -16.66 14.20
C VAL A 163 7.52 -17.50 14.97
N ARG A 164 8.63 -16.91 15.38
CA ARG A 164 9.72 -17.64 16.06
C ARG A 164 9.34 -18.08 17.47
N THR A 165 8.71 -17.20 18.25
CA THR A 165 8.41 -17.41 19.66
C THR A 165 7.13 -18.23 19.89
N TYR A 166 6.05 -17.86 19.18
CA TYR A 166 4.72 -18.42 19.41
C TYR A 166 4.26 -19.36 18.32
N LYS A 167 5.06 -19.54 17.24
CA LYS A 167 4.71 -20.39 16.08
C LYS A 167 3.43 -19.92 15.36
N ASN A 168 3.17 -18.61 15.38
CA ASN A 168 2.03 -18.04 14.67
C ASN A 168 2.16 -18.29 13.16
N ASN A 169 1.03 -18.58 12.51
CA ASN A 169 0.92 -18.76 11.07
C ASN A 169 0.89 -17.39 10.38
N CYS A 170 2.05 -16.74 10.20
CA CYS A 170 2.14 -15.41 9.61
C CYS A 170 2.90 -15.47 8.28
N ILE A 171 2.47 -14.63 7.33
CA ILE A 171 3.19 -14.33 6.09
C ILE A 171 3.42 -12.82 6.03
N ILE A 172 4.62 -12.40 5.67
CA ILE A 172 4.93 -10.98 5.39
C ILE A 172 5.05 -10.82 3.88
N THR A 173 4.41 -9.77 3.33
CA THR A 173 4.63 -9.35 1.95
C THR A 173 5.30 -8.00 1.93
N ARG A 174 6.34 -7.81 1.11
CA ARG A 174 6.99 -6.52 0.87
C ARG A 174 6.82 -6.17 -0.58
N CYS A 175 6.03 -5.13 -0.87
CA CYS A 175 5.72 -4.75 -2.24
C CYS A 175 6.36 -3.43 -2.63
N THR A 176 6.60 -3.28 -3.93
CA THR A 176 7.02 -2.03 -4.56
C THR A 176 5.86 -1.03 -4.68
N ASN A 177 6.13 0.17 -5.24
CA ASN A 177 5.13 1.23 -5.34
C ASN A 177 3.91 0.78 -6.18
N ASN A 178 2.75 0.72 -5.55
CA ASN A 178 1.49 0.40 -6.20
C ASN A 178 0.91 1.60 -6.93
N PHE A 179 0.25 1.36 -8.08
CA PHE A 179 -0.54 2.36 -8.79
C PHE A 179 -1.78 1.74 -9.41
N GLY A 180 -2.77 2.55 -9.75
CA GLY A 180 -4.00 2.11 -10.39
C GLY A 180 -5.23 2.95 -10.00
N PRO A 181 -6.41 2.55 -10.46
CA PRO A 181 -7.69 3.13 -10.05
C PRO A 181 -7.89 3.13 -8.53
N PHE A 182 -8.56 4.15 -8.00
CA PHE A 182 -8.87 4.32 -6.57
C PHE A 182 -7.67 4.63 -5.66
N GLN A 183 -6.47 4.91 -6.20
CA GLN A 183 -5.35 5.38 -5.38
C GLN A 183 -5.62 6.80 -4.87
N PHE A 184 -5.36 7.04 -3.57
CA PHE A 184 -5.67 8.32 -2.93
C PHE A 184 -4.90 9.50 -3.57
N PRO A 185 -5.52 10.69 -3.76
CA PRO A 185 -4.98 11.82 -4.51
C PRO A 185 -3.64 12.38 -4.05
N GLU A 186 -3.19 12.11 -2.83
CA GLU A 186 -1.89 12.60 -2.33
C GLU A 186 -0.67 11.90 -2.96
N LYS A 187 -0.86 10.71 -3.57
CA LYS A 187 0.24 9.91 -4.14
C LYS A 187 0.68 10.44 -5.51
N LEU A 188 1.93 10.18 -5.90
CA LEU A 188 2.58 10.78 -7.07
C LEU A 188 1.74 10.69 -8.35
N ILE A 189 1.29 9.49 -8.74
CA ILE A 189 0.56 9.29 -10.00
C ILE A 189 -0.79 10.00 -9.98
N PRO A 190 -1.70 9.75 -9.02
CA PRO A 190 -2.99 10.47 -9.00
C PRO A 190 -2.83 11.97 -8.81
N LYS A 191 -1.90 12.43 -7.97
CA LYS A 191 -1.62 13.85 -7.77
C LYS A 191 -1.19 14.53 -9.07
N THR A 192 -0.32 13.88 -9.83
CA THR A 192 0.13 14.37 -11.15
C THR A 192 -1.04 14.48 -12.12
N ILE A 193 -1.87 13.44 -12.23
CA ILE A 193 -3.03 13.43 -13.14
C ILE A 193 -4.02 14.54 -12.77
N ILE A 194 -4.37 14.64 -11.49
CA ILE A 194 -5.34 15.63 -11.00
C ILE A 194 -4.82 17.07 -11.19
N ARG A 195 -3.55 17.33 -10.86
CA ARG A 195 -2.95 18.66 -11.07
C ARG A 195 -2.86 19.01 -12.55
N ALA A 196 -2.48 18.06 -13.42
CA ALA A 196 -2.48 18.23 -14.87
C ALA A 196 -3.88 18.53 -15.44
N GLN A 197 -4.92 17.83 -14.95
CA GLN A 197 -6.30 18.05 -15.33
C GLN A 197 -6.79 19.45 -14.94
N LYS A 198 -6.37 19.94 -13.77
CA LYS A 198 -6.68 21.29 -13.26
C LYS A 198 -5.73 22.38 -13.81
N ASN A 199 -4.78 22.05 -14.69
CA ASN A 199 -3.72 22.95 -15.19
C ASN A 199 -2.90 23.61 -14.06
N LEU A 200 -2.64 22.89 -12.98
CA LEU A 200 -1.80 23.32 -11.86
C LEU A 200 -0.36 22.85 -12.05
N GLN A 201 0.62 23.59 -11.52
CA GLN A 201 2.02 23.17 -11.49
C GLN A 201 2.16 21.84 -10.74
N ILE A 202 2.99 20.93 -11.26
CA ILE A 202 3.21 19.57 -10.71
C ILE A 202 4.53 19.58 -9.96
N PRO A 203 4.50 19.50 -8.61
CA PRO A 203 5.71 19.54 -7.80
C PRO A 203 6.52 18.25 -7.97
N LEU A 204 7.77 18.37 -8.37
CA LEU A 204 8.72 17.29 -8.48
C LEU A 204 9.87 17.53 -7.50
N TYR A 205 10.08 16.61 -6.56
CA TYR A 205 11.04 16.74 -5.46
C TYR A 205 12.48 16.62 -5.97
N GLY A 206 13.35 17.55 -5.56
CA GLY A 206 14.74 17.59 -6.01
C GLY A 206 14.84 17.70 -7.53
N ASP A 207 15.56 16.80 -8.16
CA ASP A 207 15.69 16.68 -9.62
C ASP A 207 14.76 15.62 -10.24
N GLY A 208 13.99 14.90 -9.39
CA GLY A 208 13.09 13.84 -9.81
C GLY A 208 13.78 12.55 -10.26
N SER A 209 15.07 12.39 -9.95
CA SER A 209 15.87 11.23 -10.38
C SER A 209 15.61 9.95 -9.55
N GLN A 210 14.88 10.05 -8.45
CA GLN A 210 14.59 8.93 -7.57
C GLN A 210 13.93 7.78 -8.34
N LEU A 211 14.54 6.60 -8.29
CA LEU A 211 14.07 5.39 -8.96
C LEU A 211 13.09 4.61 -8.08
N ARG A 212 11.99 4.18 -8.67
CA ARG A 212 10.97 3.33 -8.02
C ARG A 212 10.55 2.22 -8.96
N SER A 213 10.32 1.05 -8.40
CA SER A 213 9.64 -0.01 -9.12
C SER A 213 8.12 0.17 -8.97
N TRP A 214 7.38 0.02 -10.06
CA TRP A 214 5.94 0.30 -10.13
C TRP A 214 5.16 -0.96 -10.46
N ILE A 215 4.23 -1.34 -9.60
CA ILE A 215 3.36 -2.49 -9.80
C ILE A 215 1.89 -2.05 -9.89
N HIS A 216 1.15 -2.61 -10.85
CA HIS A 216 -0.29 -2.38 -10.87
C HIS A 216 -0.96 -3.06 -9.68
N VAL A 217 -1.90 -2.36 -9.03
CA VAL A 217 -2.53 -2.82 -7.78
C VAL A 217 -3.22 -4.17 -7.92
N ILE A 218 -3.77 -4.50 -9.09
CA ILE A 218 -4.37 -5.81 -9.35
C ILE A 218 -3.33 -6.93 -9.26
N ASP A 219 -2.13 -6.76 -9.84
CA ASP A 219 -1.07 -7.78 -9.73
C ASP A 219 -0.67 -8.00 -8.27
N HIS A 220 -0.60 -6.94 -7.47
CA HIS A 220 -0.29 -7.06 -6.04
C HIS A 220 -1.37 -7.84 -5.28
N VAL A 221 -2.66 -7.50 -5.45
CA VAL A 221 -3.73 -8.20 -4.73
C VAL A 221 -3.90 -9.65 -5.19
N LEU A 222 -3.58 -9.96 -6.46
CA LEU A 222 -3.53 -11.33 -6.94
C LEU A 222 -2.39 -12.13 -6.30
N ALA A 223 -1.23 -11.50 -6.06
CA ALA A 223 -0.15 -12.13 -5.29
C ALA A 223 -0.61 -12.48 -3.87
N ILE A 224 -1.28 -11.55 -3.18
CA ILE A 224 -1.81 -11.77 -1.83
C ILE A 224 -2.86 -12.90 -1.82
N ASP A 225 -3.79 -12.91 -2.78
CA ASP A 225 -4.81 -13.97 -2.87
C ASP A 225 -4.18 -15.36 -3.10
N LEU A 226 -3.12 -15.44 -3.89
CA LEU A 226 -2.36 -16.66 -4.07
C LEU A 226 -1.59 -17.08 -2.81
N LEU A 227 -1.01 -16.11 -2.09
CA LEU A 227 -0.31 -16.38 -0.83
C LEU A 227 -1.24 -16.86 0.27
N VAL A 228 -2.48 -16.38 0.33
CA VAL A 228 -3.52 -16.93 1.23
C VAL A 228 -3.76 -18.42 0.95
N LYS A 229 -3.70 -18.84 -0.31
CA LYS A 229 -4.00 -20.23 -0.72
C LYS A 229 -2.79 -21.16 -0.68
N LYS A 230 -1.59 -20.66 -0.92
CA LYS A 230 -0.38 -21.44 -1.17
C LYS A 230 0.85 -20.99 -0.41
N GLY A 231 0.80 -19.82 0.24
CA GLY A 231 1.93 -19.25 0.94
C GLY A 231 2.38 -20.13 2.11
N ILE A 232 3.66 -20.11 2.41
CA ILE A 232 4.26 -20.88 3.49
C ILE A 232 4.27 -20.01 4.75
N PRO A 233 3.59 -20.38 5.84
CA PRO A 233 3.66 -19.67 7.10
C PRO A 233 5.08 -19.55 7.62
N GLY A 234 5.42 -18.36 8.11
CA GLY A 234 6.77 -18.00 8.57
C GLY A 234 7.63 -17.32 7.51
N GLU A 235 7.22 -17.35 6.25
CA GLU A 235 7.99 -16.83 5.14
C GLU A 235 7.67 -15.36 4.83
N ILE A 236 8.65 -14.70 4.20
CA ILE A 236 8.55 -13.35 3.66
C ILE A 236 8.58 -13.46 2.13
N TYR A 237 7.75 -12.67 1.45
CA TYR A 237 7.69 -12.61 -0.01
C TYR A 237 7.82 -11.18 -0.51
N ASN A 238 8.83 -10.93 -1.32
CA ASN A 238 8.94 -9.69 -2.09
C ASN A 238 8.00 -9.75 -3.31
N ILE A 239 7.32 -8.64 -3.60
CA ILE A 239 6.37 -8.54 -4.71
C ILE A 239 6.72 -7.31 -5.56
N SER A 240 7.23 -7.54 -6.77
CA SER A 240 7.69 -6.51 -7.71
C SER A 240 7.35 -6.86 -9.14
N SER A 241 7.20 -5.83 -9.98
CA SER A 241 7.08 -5.97 -11.44
C SER A 241 8.42 -5.75 -12.17
N TRP A 242 9.52 -5.54 -11.45
CA TRP A 242 10.88 -5.26 -11.98
C TRP A 242 11.01 -4.00 -12.86
N ASN A 243 10.00 -3.14 -12.93
CA ASN A 243 10.02 -1.92 -13.73
C ASN A 243 10.53 -0.74 -12.90
N GLU A 244 11.82 -0.43 -12.97
CA GLU A 244 12.39 0.75 -12.31
C GLU A 244 12.30 1.98 -13.21
N ILE A 245 11.57 3.00 -12.76
CA ILE A 245 11.36 4.24 -13.51
C ILE A 245 11.53 5.42 -12.55
N SER A 246 12.21 6.48 -13.00
CA SER A 246 12.36 7.70 -12.19
C SER A 246 11.05 8.47 -12.04
N ASN A 247 10.88 9.16 -10.90
CA ASN A 247 9.70 9.98 -10.64
C ASN A 247 9.47 11.01 -11.75
N LYS A 248 10.54 11.67 -12.25
CA LYS A 248 10.47 12.59 -13.38
C LYS A 248 9.88 11.93 -14.61
N LYS A 249 10.36 10.73 -14.96
CA LYS A 249 9.90 10.01 -16.15
C LYS A 249 8.45 9.56 -16.04
N ILE A 250 7.98 9.22 -14.83
CA ILE A 250 6.55 8.94 -14.56
C ILE A 250 5.71 10.19 -14.84
N VAL A 251 6.11 11.36 -14.31
CA VAL A 251 5.39 12.61 -14.51
C VAL A 251 5.35 12.98 -16.00
N GLU A 252 6.49 12.89 -16.70
CA GLU A 252 6.58 13.15 -18.15
C GLU A 252 5.64 12.25 -18.96
N LYS A 253 5.60 10.95 -18.65
CA LYS A 253 4.70 9.97 -19.31
C LYS A 253 3.23 10.31 -19.09
N ILE A 254 2.84 10.69 -17.87
CA ILE A 254 1.46 11.09 -17.56
C ILE A 254 1.08 12.34 -18.37
N LEU A 255 1.92 13.37 -18.36
CA LEU A 255 1.68 14.59 -19.11
C LEU A 255 1.55 14.33 -20.62
N GLN A 256 2.41 13.47 -21.16
CA GLN A 256 2.36 13.06 -22.55
C GLN A 256 1.03 12.34 -22.89
N LYS A 257 0.60 11.37 -22.05
CA LYS A 257 -0.68 10.67 -22.24
C LYS A 257 -1.90 11.61 -22.12
N MET A 258 -1.79 12.69 -21.34
CA MET A 258 -2.83 13.70 -21.20
C MET A 258 -2.76 14.84 -22.21
N ASN A 259 -1.79 14.84 -23.14
CA ASN A 259 -1.52 15.94 -24.08
C ASN A 259 -1.31 17.29 -23.34
N LYS A 260 -0.57 17.28 -22.22
CA LYS A 260 -0.24 18.47 -21.43
C LYS A 260 1.22 18.86 -21.60
N SER A 261 1.51 20.18 -21.45
CA SER A 261 2.88 20.71 -21.53
C SER A 261 3.75 20.21 -20.38
N LEU A 262 5.03 19.93 -20.67
CA LEU A 262 6.05 19.67 -19.67
C LEU A 262 6.37 20.91 -18.80
N ASP A 263 5.99 22.12 -19.23
CA ASP A 263 6.11 23.35 -18.44
C ASP A 263 5.27 23.34 -17.16
N LEU A 264 4.36 22.38 -17.03
CA LEU A 264 3.66 22.14 -15.78
C LEU A 264 4.55 21.53 -14.68
N ILE A 265 5.72 21.01 -15.00
CA ILE A 265 6.64 20.46 -14.00
C ILE A 265 7.34 21.62 -13.27
N GLU A 266 7.21 21.61 -11.95
CA GLU A 266 7.89 22.54 -11.05
C GLU A 266 8.83 21.77 -10.12
N PHE A 267 10.15 22.03 -10.24
CA PHE A 267 11.11 21.44 -9.31
C PHE A 267 11.07 22.17 -7.98
N VAL A 268 10.81 21.41 -6.91
CA VAL A 268 10.73 21.94 -5.54
C VAL A 268 11.83 21.33 -4.67
N SER A 269 12.08 21.91 -3.48
CA SER A 269 13.04 21.33 -2.53
C SER A 269 12.71 19.87 -2.26
N ASP A 270 13.75 19.05 -2.11
CA ASP A 270 13.57 17.64 -1.76
C ASP A 270 13.20 17.49 -0.28
N ARG A 271 12.52 16.39 0.04
CA ARG A 271 12.14 16.08 1.42
C ARG A 271 13.31 15.45 2.19
N PRO A 272 13.38 15.65 3.51
CA PRO A 272 14.35 14.95 4.34
C PRO A 272 14.20 13.41 4.24
N GLY A 273 15.34 12.69 4.23
CA GLY A 273 15.33 11.22 4.21
C GLY A 273 14.76 10.62 2.93
N HIS A 274 14.88 11.32 1.79
CA HIS A 274 14.36 10.82 0.52
C HIS A 274 15.34 9.83 -0.12
N ASP A 275 15.02 8.54 -0.05
CA ASP A 275 15.80 7.47 -0.66
C ASP A 275 15.86 7.61 -2.17
N LYS A 276 17.03 7.35 -2.74
CA LYS A 276 17.30 7.49 -4.17
C LYS A 276 16.72 6.34 -4.98
N ARG A 277 16.81 5.11 -4.46
CA ARG A 277 16.37 3.93 -5.19
C ARG A 277 15.76 2.88 -4.27
N TYR A 278 14.61 2.32 -4.67
CA TYR A 278 14.05 1.09 -4.11
C TYR A 278 14.01 0.03 -5.20
N SER A 279 14.52 -1.14 -4.90
CA SER A 279 14.46 -2.29 -5.80
C SER A 279 14.52 -3.59 -5.00
N ILE A 280 13.60 -4.48 -5.24
CA ILE A 280 13.50 -5.80 -4.62
C ILE A 280 13.38 -6.89 -5.67
N ASP A 281 13.95 -8.04 -5.37
CA ASP A 281 13.84 -9.26 -6.17
C ASP A 281 12.61 -10.05 -5.73
N SER A 282 11.77 -10.45 -6.67
CA SER A 282 10.56 -11.24 -6.46
C SER A 282 10.65 -12.66 -7.07
N GLU A 283 11.86 -13.16 -7.29
CA GLU A 283 12.03 -14.50 -7.86
C GLU A 283 11.49 -15.61 -6.95
N LYS A 284 11.53 -15.41 -5.62
CA LYS A 284 11.02 -16.37 -4.65
C LYS A 284 9.53 -16.63 -4.83
N ILE A 285 8.69 -15.60 -4.86
CA ILE A 285 7.24 -15.76 -5.03
C ILE A 285 6.91 -16.38 -6.39
N HIS A 286 7.70 -16.05 -7.42
CA HIS A 286 7.55 -16.67 -8.73
C HIS A 286 7.80 -18.18 -8.67
N LYS A 287 8.90 -18.62 -8.06
CA LYS A 287 9.29 -20.03 -7.99
C LYS A 287 8.40 -20.86 -7.07
N GLU A 288 8.08 -20.34 -5.89
CA GLU A 288 7.37 -21.10 -4.86
C GLU A 288 5.85 -21.07 -5.03
N ILE A 289 5.30 -19.93 -5.47
CA ILE A 289 3.86 -19.69 -5.53
C ILE A 289 3.31 -19.74 -6.96
N GLY A 290 4.19 -19.49 -7.96
CA GLY A 290 3.83 -19.44 -9.38
C GLY A 290 3.18 -18.11 -9.78
N TRP A 291 3.41 -17.05 -8.99
CA TRP A 291 2.93 -15.71 -9.30
C TRP A 291 3.91 -14.95 -10.19
N SER A 292 3.37 -14.19 -11.13
CA SER A 292 4.11 -13.19 -11.93
C SER A 292 3.19 -12.01 -12.24
N PRO A 293 3.73 -10.78 -12.35
CA PRO A 293 2.94 -9.63 -12.77
C PRO A 293 2.46 -9.82 -14.21
N THR A 294 1.23 -9.42 -14.47
CA THR A 294 0.56 -9.59 -15.78
C THR A 294 0.27 -8.26 -16.47
N TYR A 295 0.25 -7.15 -15.72
CA TYR A 295 -0.03 -5.83 -16.26
C TYR A 295 1.22 -5.20 -16.89
N GLU A 296 1.16 -4.93 -18.19
CA GLU A 296 2.18 -4.16 -18.89
C GLU A 296 2.08 -2.69 -18.45
N PHE A 297 3.22 -2.12 -18.02
CA PHE A 297 3.27 -0.83 -17.33
C PHE A 297 2.66 0.33 -18.14
N GLU A 298 3.01 0.44 -19.43
CA GLU A 298 2.55 1.57 -20.25
C GLU A 298 1.03 1.56 -20.46
N LYS A 299 0.48 0.37 -20.66
CA LYS A 299 -0.96 0.16 -20.81
C LYS A 299 -1.68 0.41 -19.49
N ALA A 300 -1.18 -0.13 -18.39
CA ALA A 300 -1.75 0.06 -17.07
C ALA A 300 -1.72 1.54 -16.63
N LEU A 301 -0.66 2.27 -16.98
CA LEU A 301 -0.57 3.72 -16.71
C LEU A 301 -1.62 4.49 -17.53
N GLU A 302 -1.82 4.13 -18.80
CA GLU A 302 -2.84 4.75 -19.66
C GLU A 302 -4.26 4.48 -19.14
N GLU A 303 -4.55 3.25 -18.74
CA GLU A 303 -5.82 2.89 -18.12
C GLU A 303 -6.05 3.66 -16.82
N THR A 304 -5.00 3.83 -16.01
CA THR A 304 -5.06 4.62 -14.79
C THR A 304 -5.35 6.10 -15.08
N VAL A 305 -4.65 6.71 -16.03
CA VAL A 305 -4.91 8.10 -16.45
C VAL A 305 -6.35 8.27 -16.91
N THR A 306 -6.81 7.39 -17.79
CA THR A 306 -8.18 7.39 -18.31
C THR A 306 -9.20 7.24 -17.21
N TRP A 307 -8.93 6.37 -16.23
CA TRP A 307 -9.83 6.20 -15.09
C TRP A 307 -10.00 7.49 -14.28
N TYR A 308 -8.91 8.19 -13.93
CA TYR A 308 -9.00 9.47 -13.21
C TYR A 308 -9.70 10.55 -14.01
N GLN A 309 -9.53 10.60 -15.33
CA GLN A 309 -10.23 11.54 -16.20
C GLN A 309 -11.74 11.32 -16.19
N ASN A 310 -12.17 10.06 -16.17
CA ASN A 310 -13.58 9.67 -16.23
C ASN A 310 -14.28 9.60 -14.86
N ASN A 311 -13.53 9.58 -13.76
CA ASN A 311 -14.07 9.41 -12.40
C ASN A 311 -13.82 10.65 -11.52
N GLN A 312 -14.03 11.84 -12.07
CA GLN A 312 -13.85 13.08 -11.32
C GLN A 312 -14.70 13.13 -10.04
N ASN A 313 -15.95 12.64 -10.10
CA ASN A 313 -16.85 12.61 -8.96
C ASN A 313 -16.30 11.77 -7.79
N TRP A 314 -15.45 10.78 -8.05
CA TRP A 314 -14.83 9.97 -7.02
C TRP A 314 -13.70 10.71 -6.29
N TRP A 315 -12.81 11.38 -7.04
CA TRP A 315 -11.63 11.99 -6.43
C TRP A 315 -11.81 13.45 -6.03
N GLU A 316 -12.73 14.20 -6.63
CA GLU A 316 -12.91 15.63 -6.35
C GLU A 316 -13.28 15.91 -4.88
N PRO A 317 -14.14 15.13 -4.20
CA PRO A 317 -14.42 15.29 -2.77
C PRO A 317 -13.20 15.00 -1.86
N LEU A 318 -12.20 14.25 -2.36
CA LEU A 318 -10.98 13.89 -1.62
C LEU A 318 -9.88 14.95 -1.76
N VAL A 319 -10.05 15.91 -2.67
CA VAL A 319 -9.05 16.90 -3.01
C VAL A 319 -9.24 18.18 -2.19
N ASN A 320 -8.16 18.60 -1.54
CA ASN A 320 -8.07 19.88 -0.83
C ASN A 320 -6.62 20.40 -0.88
N ASP A 321 -6.37 21.57 -0.31
CA ASP A 321 -5.05 22.20 -0.29
C ASP A 321 -3.97 21.34 0.38
N ARG A 322 -4.35 20.46 1.32
CA ARG A 322 -3.41 19.55 2.00
C ARG A 322 -3.06 18.36 1.11
N THR A 323 -4.05 17.70 0.51
CA THR A 323 -3.83 16.51 -0.34
C THR A 323 -3.05 16.84 -1.61
N LEU A 324 -3.24 18.04 -2.17
CA LEU A 324 -2.49 18.51 -3.34
C LEU A 324 -1.31 19.43 -2.99
N HIS A 325 -0.97 19.62 -1.70
CA HIS A 325 0.12 20.52 -1.32
C HIS A 325 1.43 20.13 -2.02
N PRO A 326 2.21 21.12 -2.54
CA PRO A 326 3.47 20.84 -3.24
C PRO A 326 4.53 20.21 -2.33
N GLN A 327 4.54 20.54 -1.06
CA GLN A 327 5.50 20.06 -0.05
C GLN A 327 4.80 19.69 1.26
N PRO A 328 4.09 18.53 1.32
CA PRO A 328 3.25 18.14 2.47
C PRO A 328 4.02 18.02 3.79
N TRP A 329 5.33 17.71 3.76
CA TRP A 329 6.16 17.59 4.97
C TRP A 329 6.38 18.92 5.69
N THR A 330 6.09 20.05 5.05
CA THR A 330 6.17 21.40 5.67
C THR A 330 4.90 21.78 6.42
N LEU A 331 3.83 21.00 6.26
CA LEU A 331 2.56 21.22 6.94
C LEU A 331 2.55 20.61 8.35
N THR A 332 1.79 21.21 9.25
CA THR A 332 1.47 20.58 10.53
C THR A 332 0.30 19.61 10.33
N TRP A 333 0.54 18.33 10.54
CA TRP A 333 -0.48 17.27 10.53
C TRP A 333 -0.85 16.93 11.98
N ASN A 334 -2.09 17.21 12.34
CA ASN A 334 -2.65 16.93 13.69
C ASN A 334 -3.37 15.59 13.68
#